data_a8e49fd288fd182315db5328816c99a4
#
_entry.id   a8e49fd288fd182315db5328816c99a4
#
_cell.length_a   1.000
_cell.length_b   1.000
_cell.length_c   1.000
_cell.angle_alpha   90.00
_cell.angle_beta   90.00
_cell.angle_gamma   90.00
#
_symmetry.space_group_name_H-M   'P 1'
#
loop_
_entity.id
_entity.type
_entity.pdbx_description
1 polymer ?
#
loop_
_entity_poly.entity_id
_entity_poly.type
_entity_poly.pdbx_seq_one_letter_code
_entity_poly.pdbx_strand_id
1 'polypeptide(L)'
;MSGPVTVVWDEALAAYDFGPQHPLRPGRVQLTMALARTCGLLEPVRLVEPAAVSGADLARVHELDYLAAVKAAGRGQPEPLFGFGPGDNPPFPGMHEAATRVCGATVAAAEAIRSGQALHAFSPAGGLHHAMPDRASGFCVYNDPAVAIAWLLDQGVERIAYVDVDVHHGDGVEAIFADEPRVLTISLHESGRYLFPGTGFAHEVGQGPAQGTVANLPLPPSTTDDLYLPAFDALVPALVRAFQPEVLVTQLGCDTHYTDPLAHLGLTVNAYRQLAGRLHDLAHTVAGGRWLATGGGGYQWAAVVPRAWCGYLA
;
A
#
# COMPACT_ATOMS: atom_id res chain seq x y z
N MET A 1 4.68 -19.17 17.21
CA MET A 1 3.72 -20.01 16.45
C MET A 1 3.25 -19.17 15.28
N SER A 2 3.48 -19.62 14.05
CA SER A 2 2.95 -18.97 12.85
C SER A 2 1.42 -19.11 12.90
N GLY A 3 0.72 -17.98 12.97
CA GLY A 3 -0.74 -17.95 12.89
C GLY A 3 -1.24 -18.21 11.46
N PRO A 4 -2.55 -18.37 11.26
CA PRO A 4 -3.12 -18.53 9.92
C PRO A 4 -2.83 -17.28 9.06
N VAL A 5 -2.40 -17.52 7.82
CA VAL A 5 -2.13 -16.47 6.81
C VAL A 5 -3.22 -16.50 5.75
N THR A 6 -3.71 -15.32 5.37
CA THR A 6 -4.65 -15.17 4.25
C THR A 6 -3.99 -14.35 3.13
N VAL A 7 -4.12 -14.82 1.90
CA VAL A 7 -3.76 -14.07 0.69
C VAL A 7 -5.03 -13.80 -0.10
N VAL A 8 -5.28 -12.55 -0.43
CA VAL A 8 -6.46 -12.17 -1.22
C VAL A 8 -6.05 -11.97 -2.66
N TRP A 9 -6.50 -12.87 -3.52
CA TRP A 9 -6.12 -12.89 -4.92
C TRP A 9 -7.20 -13.49 -5.82
N ASP A 10 -7.41 -12.86 -6.96
CA ASP A 10 -8.19 -13.34 -8.11
C ASP A 10 -7.56 -12.77 -9.39
N GLU A 11 -7.61 -13.53 -10.49
CA GLU A 11 -7.10 -13.09 -11.80
C GLU A 11 -7.80 -11.80 -12.30
N ALA A 12 -9.04 -11.55 -11.88
CA ALA A 12 -9.76 -10.33 -12.22
C ALA A 12 -9.14 -9.05 -11.62
N LEU A 13 -8.25 -9.15 -10.63
CA LEU A 13 -7.45 -8.01 -10.15
C LEU A 13 -6.48 -7.49 -11.21
N ALA A 14 -6.11 -8.32 -12.21
CA ALA A 14 -5.31 -7.90 -13.35
C ALA A 14 -6.05 -6.96 -14.32
N ALA A 15 -7.37 -6.75 -14.15
CA ALA A 15 -8.13 -5.75 -14.91
C ALA A 15 -7.78 -4.29 -14.53
N TYR A 16 -7.04 -4.07 -13.44
CA TYR A 16 -6.45 -2.76 -13.14
C TYR A 16 -5.23 -2.54 -14.04
N ASP A 17 -5.49 -2.10 -15.27
CA ASP A 17 -4.49 -2.05 -16.34
C ASP A 17 -4.62 -0.75 -17.16
N PHE A 18 -3.63 0.10 -17.05
CA PHE A 18 -3.51 1.34 -17.83
C PHE A 18 -3.01 1.12 -19.26
N GLY A 19 -2.76 -0.12 -19.64
CA GLY A 19 -2.30 -0.50 -20.98
C GLY A 19 -0.80 -0.81 -21.08
N PRO A 20 -0.38 -1.37 -22.23
CA PRO A 20 0.92 -2.04 -22.38
C PRO A 20 2.15 -1.10 -22.33
N GLN A 21 1.96 0.20 -22.46
CA GLN A 21 3.05 1.18 -22.38
C GLN A 21 3.18 1.81 -20.99
N HIS A 22 2.21 1.58 -20.10
CA HIS A 22 2.23 2.13 -18.77
C HIS A 22 3.20 1.36 -17.86
N PRO A 23 3.95 2.03 -16.96
CA PRO A 23 4.89 1.35 -16.07
C PRO A 23 4.23 0.40 -15.07
N LEU A 24 3.06 0.77 -14.54
CA LEU A 24 2.28 -0.10 -13.65
C LEU A 24 1.62 -1.22 -14.45
N ARG A 25 2.20 -2.41 -14.43
CA ARG A 25 1.74 -3.58 -15.19
C ARG A 25 1.09 -4.61 -14.28
N PRO A 26 -0.12 -5.09 -14.57
CA PRO A 26 -0.78 -6.14 -13.78
C PRO A 26 0.01 -7.46 -13.77
N GLY A 27 0.79 -7.73 -14.81
CA GLY A 27 1.67 -8.90 -14.89
C GLY A 27 2.63 -9.06 -13.70
N ARG A 28 2.97 -7.98 -13.00
CA ARG A 28 3.82 -8.03 -11.80
C ARG A 28 3.16 -8.85 -10.67
N VAL A 29 1.85 -8.69 -10.46
CA VAL A 29 1.10 -9.44 -9.44
C VAL A 29 0.88 -10.88 -9.89
N GLN A 30 0.51 -11.10 -11.16
CA GLN A 30 0.34 -12.43 -11.74
C GLN A 30 1.62 -13.26 -11.63
N LEU A 31 2.79 -12.68 -11.94
CA LEU A 31 4.08 -13.33 -11.78
C LEU A 31 4.43 -13.62 -10.31
N THR A 32 4.07 -12.72 -9.39
CA THR A 32 4.22 -12.94 -7.96
C THR A 32 3.45 -14.18 -7.53
N MET A 33 2.17 -14.27 -7.90
CA MET A 33 1.32 -15.42 -7.54
C MET A 33 1.78 -16.70 -8.21
N ALA A 34 2.26 -16.65 -9.45
CA ALA A 34 2.83 -17.81 -10.14
C ALA A 34 4.12 -18.29 -9.45
N LEU A 35 5.02 -17.38 -9.09
CA LEU A 35 6.25 -17.72 -8.36
C LEU A 35 5.94 -18.28 -6.97
N ALA A 36 5.05 -17.62 -6.22
CA ALA A 36 4.63 -18.09 -4.90
C ALA A 36 4.05 -19.53 -4.95
N ARG A 37 3.23 -19.83 -5.95
CA ARG A 37 2.70 -21.18 -6.18
C ARG A 37 3.81 -22.17 -6.50
N THR A 38 4.73 -21.81 -7.40
CA THR A 38 5.85 -22.68 -7.80
C THR A 38 6.78 -22.99 -6.63
N CYS A 39 6.97 -22.04 -5.71
CA CYS A 39 7.79 -22.21 -4.51
C CYS A 39 7.04 -22.85 -3.33
N GLY A 40 5.78 -23.26 -3.48
CA GLY A 40 4.99 -23.86 -2.40
C GLY A 40 4.54 -22.89 -1.32
N LEU A 41 4.73 -21.58 -1.50
CA LEU A 41 4.38 -20.56 -0.50
C LEU A 41 2.87 -20.39 -0.30
N LEU A 42 2.07 -20.85 -1.26
CA LEU A 42 0.61 -20.79 -1.17
C LEU A 42 -0.03 -22.05 -0.54
N GLU A 43 0.74 -23.11 -0.30
CA GLU A 43 0.19 -24.34 0.31
C GLU A 43 -0.30 -24.14 1.74
N PRO A 44 0.42 -23.40 2.63
CA PRO A 44 -0.02 -23.17 4.00
C PRO A 44 -1.00 -22.01 4.15
N VAL A 45 -1.32 -21.25 3.10
CA VAL A 45 -2.13 -20.05 3.18
C VAL A 45 -3.57 -20.26 2.71
N ARG A 46 -4.49 -19.51 3.29
CA ARG A 46 -5.86 -19.41 2.80
C ARG A 46 -5.94 -18.40 1.65
N LEU A 47 -6.27 -18.85 0.46
CA LEU A 47 -6.59 -17.99 -0.67
C LEU A 47 -8.06 -17.56 -0.58
N VAL A 48 -8.30 -16.25 -0.75
CA VAL A 48 -9.63 -15.64 -0.72
C VAL A 48 -9.81 -14.80 -1.99
N GLU A 49 -10.94 -14.99 -2.65
CA GLU A 49 -11.34 -14.15 -3.80
C GLU A 49 -11.98 -12.84 -3.30
N PRO A 50 -11.56 -11.69 -3.83
CA PRO A 50 -12.13 -10.41 -3.39
C PRO A 50 -13.47 -10.12 -4.04
N ALA A 51 -14.41 -9.58 -3.26
CA ALA A 51 -15.57 -8.86 -3.79
C ALA A 51 -15.21 -7.38 -3.98
N ALA A 52 -15.88 -6.70 -4.91
CA ALA A 52 -15.76 -5.25 -5.02
C ALA A 52 -16.37 -4.57 -3.79
N VAL A 53 -15.72 -3.51 -3.29
CA VAL A 53 -16.30 -2.69 -2.21
C VAL A 53 -17.50 -1.89 -2.71
N SER A 54 -18.36 -1.51 -1.78
CA SER A 54 -19.50 -0.64 -2.06
C SER A 54 -19.08 0.82 -2.25
N GLY A 55 -19.96 1.63 -2.87
CA GLY A 55 -19.74 3.07 -2.93
C GLY A 55 -19.70 3.73 -1.55
N ALA A 56 -20.38 3.15 -0.55
CA ALA A 56 -20.33 3.64 0.83
C ALA A 56 -18.95 3.40 1.48
N ASP A 57 -18.30 2.27 1.17
CA ASP A 57 -16.94 2.02 1.66
C ASP A 57 -15.93 2.99 1.06
N LEU A 58 -16.04 3.29 -0.23
CA LEU A 58 -15.18 4.29 -0.88
C LEU A 58 -15.43 5.71 -0.34
N ALA A 59 -16.69 6.06 -0.06
CA ALA A 59 -17.06 7.39 0.47
C ALA A 59 -16.57 7.65 1.91
N ARG A 60 -15.92 6.68 2.56
CA ARG A 60 -15.23 6.87 3.85
C ARG A 60 -13.99 7.74 3.69
N VAL A 61 -13.36 7.71 2.52
CA VAL A 61 -12.07 8.37 2.25
C VAL A 61 -12.06 9.20 0.97
N HIS A 62 -13.01 8.99 0.06
CA HIS A 62 -13.10 9.69 -1.22
C HIS A 62 -14.37 10.51 -1.32
N GLU A 63 -14.28 11.69 -1.92
CA GLU A 63 -15.39 12.59 -2.16
C GLU A 63 -16.37 12.02 -3.21
N LEU A 64 -17.67 12.30 -3.03
CA LEU A 64 -18.71 11.76 -3.92
C LEU A 64 -18.57 12.21 -5.38
N ASP A 65 -18.14 13.47 -5.57
CA ASP A 65 -17.89 14.03 -6.91
C ASP A 65 -16.72 13.31 -7.59
N TYR A 66 -15.67 12.98 -6.83
CA TYR A 66 -14.57 12.17 -7.34
C TYR A 66 -15.02 10.75 -7.71
N LEU A 67 -15.84 10.09 -6.89
CA LEU A 67 -16.39 8.78 -7.24
C LEU A 67 -17.24 8.82 -8.53
N ALA A 68 -17.97 9.90 -8.75
CA ALA A 68 -18.72 10.11 -9.99
C ALA A 68 -17.78 10.33 -11.19
N ALA A 69 -16.71 11.10 -11.01
CA ALA A 69 -15.70 11.35 -12.03
C ALA A 69 -14.96 10.07 -12.45
N VAL A 70 -14.58 9.20 -11.52
CA VAL A 70 -13.96 7.88 -11.83
C VAL A 70 -14.88 7.05 -12.74
N LYS A 71 -16.18 7.00 -12.43
CA LYS A 71 -17.16 6.28 -13.26
C LYS A 71 -17.30 6.91 -14.65
N ALA A 72 -17.26 8.23 -14.74
CA ALA A 72 -17.32 8.96 -15.99
C ALA A 72 -16.06 8.71 -16.84
N ALA A 73 -14.89 8.81 -16.24
CA ALA A 73 -13.60 8.53 -16.89
C ALA A 73 -13.51 7.09 -17.42
N GLY A 74 -13.97 6.10 -16.64
CA GLY A 74 -14.05 4.69 -17.06
C GLY A 74 -15.00 4.42 -18.23
N ARG A 75 -15.89 5.38 -18.56
CA ARG A 75 -16.75 5.36 -19.77
C ARG A 75 -16.20 6.23 -20.90
N GLY A 76 -14.98 6.73 -20.78
CA GLY A 76 -14.31 7.55 -21.79
C GLY A 76 -14.66 9.04 -21.77
N GLN A 77 -15.26 9.54 -20.68
CA GLN A 77 -15.50 10.97 -20.50
C GLN A 77 -14.22 11.65 -19.96
N PRO A 78 -13.83 12.84 -20.48
CA PRO A 78 -12.66 13.55 -19.95
C PRO A 78 -12.91 14.09 -18.54
N GLU A 79 -12.03 13.77 -17.61
CA GLU A 79 -12.12 14.21 -16.21
C GLU A 79 -10.74 14.73 -15.68
N PRO A 80 -10.14 15.74 -16.36
CA PRO A 80 -8.77 16.16 -16.04
C PRO A 80 -8.64 16.84 -14.67
N LEU A 81 -9.70 17.45 -14.15
CA LEU A 81 -9.70 18.08 -12.82
C LEU A 81 -9.56 17.05 -11.70
N PHE A 82 -9.95 15.81 -11.95
CA PHE A 82 -9.86 14.70 -11.02
C PHE A 82 -8.62 13.82 -11.24
N GLY A 83 -7.62 14.32 -11.94
CA GLY A 83 -6.34 13.65 -12.16
C GLY A 83 -6.32 12.64 -13.31
N PHE A 84 -7.38 12.55 -14.13
CA PHE A 84 -7.44 11.65 -15.29
C PHE A 84 -7.06 12.35 -16.58
N GLY A 85 -6.08 11.79 -17.29
CA GLY A 85 -5.58 12.36 -18.54
C GLY A 85 -4.39 11.59 -19.10
N PRO A 86 -3.78 12.08 -20.17
CA PRO A 86 -2.53 11.51 -20.66
C PRO A 86 -1.42 11.71 -19.62
N GLY A 87 -0.70 10.64 -19.31
CA GLY A 87 0.37 10.64 -18.29
C GLY A 87 0.13 9.57 -17.23
N ASP A 88 0.13 9.96 -15.95
CA ASP A 88 0.14 9.02 -14.83
C ASP A 88 -1.15 8.21 -14.67
N ASN A 89 -2.29 8.79 -14.96
CA ASN A 89 -3.58 8.13 -14.75
C ASN A 89 -4.46 8.20 -16.01
N PRO A 90 -4.06 7.54 -17.11
CA PRO A 90 -4.89 7.48 -18.30
C PRO A 90 -6.15 6.67 -18.02
N PRO A 91 -7.36 7.19 -18.34
CA PRO A 91 -8.58 6.45 -18.11
C PRO A 91 -8.65 5.19 -19.00
N PHE A 92 -9.18 4.11 -18.45
CA PHE A 92 -9.39 2.86 -19.17
C PHE A 92 -10.81 2.31 -18.93
N PRO A 93 -11.38 1.55 -19.88
CA PRO A 93 -12.72 0.98 -19.71
C PRO A 93 -12.82 0.08 -18.49
N GLY A 94 -13.88 0.24 -17.68
CA GLY A 94 -14.07 -0.54 -16.46
C GLY A 94 -13.16 -0.15 -15.29
N MET A 95 -12.56 1.04 -15.33
CA MET A 95 -11.61 1.53 -14.31
C MET A 95 -12.23 1.55 -12.91
N HIS A 96 -13.47 1.99 -12.77
CA HIS A 96 -14.19 1.98 -11.48
C HIS A 96 -14.30 0.56 -10.93
N GLU A 97 -14.74 -0.39 -11.74
CA GLU A 97 -14.95 -1.79 -11.36
C GLU A 97 -13.63 -2.47 -10.98
N ALA A 98 -12.57 -2.21 -11.75
CA ALA A 98 -11.23 -2.72 -11.43
C ALA A 98 -10.69 -2.14 -10.11
N ALA A 99 -10.78 -0.83 -9.93
CA ALA A 99 -10.30 -0.15 -8.71
C ALA A 99 -11.11 -0.53 -7.46
N THR A 100 -12.44 -0.69 -7.58
CA THR A 100 -13.28 -1.17 -6.45
C THR A 100 -12.94 -2.60 -6.05
N ARG A 101 -12.53 -3.45 -6.99
CA ARG A 101 -12.08 -4.81 -6.70
C ARG A 101 -10.73 -4.82 -5.98
N VAL A 102 -9.79 -3.94 -6.34
CA VAL A 102 -8.53 -3.78 -5.59
C VAL A 102 -8.80 -3.34 -4.15
N CYS A 103 -9.65 -2.32 -3.94
CA CYS A 103 -10.07 -1.92 -2.59
C CYS A 103 -10.72 -3.09 -1.85
N GLY A 104 -11.57 -3.87 -2.54
CA GLY A 104 -12.22 -5.06 -1.98
C GLY A 104 -11.25 -6.14 -1.54
N ALA A 105 -10.13 -6.30 -2.24
CA ALA A 105 -9.07 -7.23 -1.84
C ALA A 105 -8.42 -6.81 -0.52
N THR A 106 -8.12 -5.52 -0.37
CA THR A 106 -7.50 -4.99 0.86
C THR A 106 -8.49 -4.98 2.03
N VAL A 107 -9.76 -4.68 1.80
CA VAL A 107 -10.82 -4.77 2.83
C VAL A 107 -11.04 -6.22 3.25
N ALA A 108 -11.08 -7.18 2.32
CA ALA A 108 -11.21 -8.62 2.67
C ALA A 108 -10.02 -9.13 3.50
N ALA A 109 -8.82 -8.63 3.22
CA ALA A 109 -7.64 -8.89 4.05
C ALA A 109 -7.80 -8.28 5.46
N ALA A 110 -8.31 -7.06 5.57
CA ALA A 110 -8.62 -6.40 6.84
C ALA A 110 -9.69 -7.16 7.63
N GLU A 111 -10.73 -7.66 6.95
CA GLU A 111 -11.79 -8.47 7.56
C GLU A 111 -11.25 -9.80 8.12
N ALA A 112 -10.35 -10.47 7.40
CA ALA A 112 -9.71 -11.69 7.88
C ALA A 112 -8.91 -11.46 9.18
N ILE A 113 -8.20 -10.33 9.29
CA ILE A 113 -7.51 -9.88 10.51
C ILE A 113 -8.51 -9.57 11.62
N ARG A 114 -9.52 -8.75 11.32
CA ARG A 114 -10.48 -8.26 12.33
C ARG A 114 -11.33 -9.40 12.92
N SER A 115 -11.73 -10.37 12.08
CA SER A 115 -12.51 -11.54 12.52
C SER A 115 -11.67 -12.61 13.25
N GLY A 116 -10.33 -12.48 13.26
CA GLY A 116 -9.42 -13.50 13.82
C GLY A 116 -9.24 -14.72 12.93
N GLN A 117 -9.73 -14.70 11.69
CA GLN A 117 -9.50 -15.78 10.71
C GLN A 117 -8.05 -15.85 10.25
N ALA A 118 -7.32 -14.73 10.31
CA ALA A 118 -5.90 -14.64 10.03
C ALA A 118 -5.20 -13.74 11.06
N LEU A 119 -3.93 -14.02 11.34
CA LEU A 119 -3.03 -13.07 12.00
C LEU A 119 -2.31 -12.21 10.95
N HIS A 120 -1.99 -12.77 9.80
CA HIS A 120 -1.36 -12.07 8.70
C HIS A 120 -2.25 -12.17 7.47
N ALA A 121 -2.47 -11.04 6.78
CA ALA A 121 -3.21 -11.01 5.54
C ALA A 121 -2.47 -10.18 4.50
N PHE A 122 -2.42 -10.66 3.26
CA PHE A 122 -1.72 -10.00 2.17
C PHE A 122 -2.64 -9.76 0.98
N SER A 123 -2.70 -8.51 0.54
CA SER A 123 -3.37 -8.04 -0.68
C SER A 123 -2.32 -7.56 -1.69
N PRO A 124 -1.78 -8.45 -2.55
CA PRO A 124 -0.65 -8.11 -3.42
C PRO A 124 -0.98 -7.09 -4.51
N ALA A 125 -2.23 -6.96 -4.90
CA ALA A 125 -2.67 -5.97 -5.89
C ALA A 125 -2.96 -4.59 -5.28
N GLY A 126 -3.03 -4.49 -3.95
CA GLY A 126 -3.24 -3.25 -3.21
C GLY A 126 -1.98 -2.42 -3.04
N GLY A 127 -2.07 -1.39 -2.20
CA GLY A 127 -0.99 -0.45 -1.92
C GLY A 127 -1.03 0.79 -2.81
N LEU A 128 -2.20 1.17 -3.31
CA LEU A 128 -2.41 2.33 -4.16
C LEU A 128 -2.50 3.62 -3.31
N HIS A 129 -1.39 4.01 -2.73
CA HIS A 129 -1.27 4.96 -1.63
C HIS A 129 -1.33 6.45 -2.04
N HIS A 130 -1.28 6.76 -3.36
CA HIS A 130 -1.26 8.14 -3.84
C HIS A 130 -2.63 8.75 -4.12
N ALA A 131 -3.68 7.94 -4.27
CA ALA A 131 -5.01 8.49 -4.54
C ALA A 131 -5.45 9.40 -3.37
N MET A 132 -5.80 10.64 -3.73
CA MET A 132 -6.25 11.67 -2.79
C MET A 132 -7.75 11.53 -2.51
N PRO A 133 -8.31 12.22 -1.52
CA PRO A 133 -9.76 12.25 -1.31
C PRO A 133 -10.55 12.66 -2.57
N ASP A 134 -10.02 13.59 -3.34
CA ASP A 134 -10.67 14.30 -4.43
C ASP A 134 -10.11 14.04 -5.83
N ARG A 135 -9.04 13.24 -5.98
CA ARG A 135 -8.40 13.00 -7.28
C ARG A 135 -7.52 11.76 -7.33
N ALA A 136 -7.36 11.21 -8.52
CA ALA A 136 -6.34 10.20 -8.85
C ALA A 136 -4.93 10.83 -8.86
N SER A 137 -3.93 10.08 -8.47
CA SER A 137 -2.53 10.50 -8.43
C SER A 137 -1.61 9.29 -8.49
N GLY A 138 -0.44 9.40 -9.10
CA GLY A 138 0.63 8.38 -9.03
C GLY A 138 0.16 6.96 -9.36
N PHE A 139 -0.58 6.77 -10.45
CA PHE A 139 -1.16 5.47 -10.87
C PHE A 139 -2.26 4.92 -9.96
N CYS A 140 -2.72 5.69 -8.98
CA CYS A 140 -3.70 5.28 -7.99
C CYS A 140 -5.07 5.93 -8.28
N VAL A 141 -6.09 5.09 -8.52
CA VAL A 141 -7.48 5.54 -8.73
C VAL A 141 -8.20 5.66 -7.40
N TYR A 142 -8.18 4.62 -6.58
CA TYR A 142 -8.68 4.65 -5.21
C TYR A 142 -7.59 4.23 -4.24
N ASN A 143 -7.60 4.81 -3.04
CA ASN A 143 -6.63 4.53 -1.98
C ASN A 143 -7.08 3.32 -1.18
N ASP A 144 -6.75 2.12 -1.64
CA ASP A 144 -7.16 0.89 -0.97
C ASP A 144 -6.62 0.72 0.44
N PRO A 145 -5.36 1.12 0.78
CA PRO A 145 -4.91 1.12 2.18
C PRO A 145 -5.77 2.01 3.06
N ALA A 146 -6.10 3.22 2.59
CA ALA A 146 -6.93 4.15 3.36
C ALA A 146 -8.37 3.65 3.51
N VAL A 147 -8.96 3.05 2.47
CA VAL A 147 -10.29 2.43 2.53
C VAL A 147 -10.31 1.31 3.58
N ALA A 148 -9.29 0.45 3.61
CA ALA A 148 -9.20 -0.64 4.58
C ALA A 148 -8.98 -0.13 6.01
N ILE A 149 -8.14 0.90 6.20
CA ILE A 149 -7.92 1.54 7.51
C ILE A 149 -9.22 2.19 8.01
N ALA A 150 -9.91 2.96 7.17
CA ALA A 150 -11.19 3.57 7.53
C ALA A 150 -12.27 2.52 7.86
N TRP A 151 -12.29 1.42 7.11
CA TRP A 151 -13.17 0.29 7.41
C TRP A 151 -12.86 -0.33 8.78
N LEU A 152 -11.58 -0.57 9.11
CA LEU A 152 -11.17 -1.10 10.43
C LEU A 152 -11.57 -0.18 11.58
N LEU A 153 -11.42 1.15 11.41
CA LEU A 153 -11.86 2.14 12.40
C LEU A 153 -13.36 2.07 12.65
N ASP A 154 -14.16 1.89 11.59
CA ASP A 154 -15.62 1.70 11.72
C ASP A 154 -16.01 0.36 12.35
N GLN A 155 -15.13 -0.65 12.27
CA GLN A 155 -15.31 -1.92 12.99
C GLN A 155 -14.83 -1.86 14.45
N GLY A 156 -14.50 -0.68 14.95
CA GLY A 156 -14.14 -0.44 16.35
C GLY A 156 -12.66 -0.71 16.68
N VAL A 157 -11.78 -0.76 15.70
CA VAL A 157 -10.32 -0.72 15.95
C VAL A 157 -9.94 0.70 16.35
N GLU A 158 -9.30 0.87 17.49
CA GLU A 158 -9.05 2.21 18.05
C GLU A 158 -7.71 2.80 17.62
N ARG A 159 -6.69 1.97 17.32
CA ARG A 159 -5.37 2.45 16.91
C ARG A 159 -4.79 1.57 15.81
N ILE A 160 -4.39 2.20 14.71
CA ILE A 160 -3.80 1.56 13.54
C ILE A 160 -2.48 2.25 13.20
N ALA A 161 -1.40 1.50 13.06
CA ALA A 161 -0.17 2.02 12.50
C ALA A 161 -0.05 1.60 11.03
N TYR A 162 0.15 2.58 10.16
CA TYR A 162 0.47 2.39 8.75
C TYR A 162 1.97 2.66 8.54
N VAL A 163 2.68 1.69 7.98
CA VAL A 163 4.10 1.81 7.66
C VAL A 163 4.29 1.59 6.17
N ASP A 164 4.80 2.59 5.50
CA ASP A 164 5.00 2.65 4.06
C ASP A 164 6.50 2.56 3.77
N VAL A 165 6.91 1.55 2.98
CA VAL A 165 8.30 1.34 2.56
C VAL A 165 8.48 1.47 1.05
N ASP A 166 7.48 1.99 0.35
CA ASP A 166 7.56 2.41 -1.05
C ASP A 166 8.64 3.49 -1.23
N VAL A 167 9.19 3.61 -2.42
CA VAL A 167 10.15 4.69 -2.69
C VAL A 167 9.49 6.06 -2.75
N HIS A 168 8.19 6.11 -3.03
CA HIS A 168 7.42 7.35 -3.07
C HIS A 168 6.76 7.62 -1.71
N HIS A 169 6.64 8.87 -1.35
CA HIS A 169 5.88 9.27 -0.17
C HIS A 169 4.42 8.83 -0.29
N GLY A 170 3.87 8.19 0.75
CA GLY A 170 2.46 7.78 0.82
C GLY A 170 1.50 8.95 1.07
N ASP A 171 1.58 9.96 0.21
CA ASP A 171 0.92 11.26 0.35
C ASP A 171 -0.61 11.18 0.45
N GLY A 172 -1.24 10.27 -0.28
CA GLY A 172 -2.70 10.09 -0.23
C GLY A 172 -3.16 9.52 1.11
N VAL A 173 -2.45 8.52 1.67
CA VAL A 173 -2.79 7.98 2.98
C VAL A 173 -2.55 9.02 4.08
N GLU A 174 -1.42 9.73 4.02
CA GLU A 174 -1.14 10.83 4.95
C GLU A 174 -2.21 11.91 4.90
N ALA A 175 -2.59 12.37 3.71
CA ALA A 175 -3.59 13.42 3.54
C ALA A 175 -4.98 13.02 4.07
N ILE A 176 -5.38 11.75 3.88
CA ILE A 176 -6.67 11.24 4.35
C ILE A 176 -6.73 11.18 5.87
N PHE A 177 -5.63 10.87 6.55
CA PHE A 177 -5.59 10.71 8.00
C PHE A 177 -4.82 11.83 8.73
N ALA A 178 -4.55 12.96 8.08
CA ALA A 178 -3.76 14.06 8.64
C ALA A 178 -4.34 14.65 9.95
N ASP A 179 -5.64 14.51 10.20
CA ASP A 179 -6.36 14.98 11.39
C ASP A 179 -6.99 13.83 12.23
N GLU A 180 -6.69 12.56 11.88
CA GLU A 180 -7.23 11.37 12.57
C GLU A 180 -6.21 10.81 13.59
N PRO A 181 -6.37 11.08 14.90
CA PRO A 181 -5.37 10.68 15.90
C PRO A 181 -5.28 9.17 16.17
N ARG A 182 -6.22 8.38 15.65
CA ARG A 182 -6.21 6.91 15.79
C ARG A 182 -5.35 6.22 14.73
N VAL A 183 -4.79 6.97 13.77
CA VAL A 183 -3.93 6.45 12.71
C VAL A 183 -2.56 7.08 12.80
N LEU A 184 -1.53 6.25 13.00
CA LEU A 184 -0.13 6.65 12.86
C LEU A 184 0.33 6.31 11.44
N THR A 185 0.76 7.29 10.66
CA THR A 185 1.39 7.09 9.36
C THR A 185 2.88 7.28 9.45
N ILE A 186 3.65 6.31 8.94
CA ILE A 186 5.11 6.38 8.85
C ILE A 186 5.50 6.06 7.41
N SER A 187 6.24 6.94 6.75
CA SER A 187 6.71 6.72 5.38
C SER A 187 8.22 6.92 5.28
N LEU A 188 8.92 5.90 4.74
CA LEU A 188 10.35 5.93 4.45
C LEU A 188 10.52 5.96 2.92
N HIS A 189 10.89 7.09 2.36
CA HIS A 189 10.84 7.32 0.92
C HIS A 189 12.01 8.16 0.42
N GLU A 190 12.26 8.15 -0.88
CA GLU A 190 13.19 9.11 -1.48
C GLU A 190 12.61 10.51 -1.35
N SER A 191 13.45 11.46 -0.92
CA SER A 191 13.04 12.82 -0.61
C SER A 191 12.26 13.47 -1.75
N GLY A 192 11.14 14.11 -1.43
CA GLY A 192 10.32 14.89 -2.34
C GLY A 192 11.05 16.07 -3.01
N ARG A 193 12.31 16.33 -2.66
CA ARG A 193 13.17 17.26 -3.42
C ARG A 193 13.61 16.68 -4.76
N TYR A 194 13.59 15.38 -4.92
CA TYR A 194 14.14 14.66 -6.08
C TYR A 194 13.12 13.76 -6.76
N LEU A 195 12.08 13.36 -6.03
CA LEU A 195 11.10 12.40 -6.52
C LEU A 195 9.66 12.90 -6.31
N PHE A 196 8.74 12.43 -7.15
CA PHE A 196 7.30 12.52 -6.97
C PHE A 196 6.90 11.92 -5.59
N PRO A 197 5.90 12.43 -4.88
CA PRO A 197 5.00 13.55 -5.24
C PRO A 197 5.51 14.94 -4.84
N GLY A 198 6.71 15.06 -4.29
CA GLY A 198 7.28 16.33 -3.88
C GLY A 198 6.92 16.76 -2.44
N THR A 199 6.38 15.84 -1.64
CA THR A 199 5.97 15.99 -0.23
C THR A 199 6.70 14.98 0.66
N GLY A 200 6.28 14.81 1.91
CA GLY A 200 6.87 13.85 2.85
C GLY A 200 8.12 14.40 3.54
N PHE A 201 8.10 15.66 3.93
CA PHE A 201 9.21 16.25 4.66
C PHE A 201 9.07 15.99 6.18
N ALA A 202 10.19 15.91 6.88
CA ALA A 202 10.22 15.60 8.32
C ALA A 202 9.47 16.61 9.20
N HIS A 203 9.08 17.76 8.70
CA HIS A 203 8.26 18.74 9.41
C HIS A 203 6.75 18.52 9.23
N GLU A 204 6.33 17.65 8.34
CA GLU A 204 4.95 17.22 8.17
C GLU A 204 4.65 16.18 9.25
N VAL A 205 3.89 16.59 10.27
CA VAL A 205 3.74 15.82 11.53
C VAL A 205 2.27 15.58 11.92
N GLY A 206 1.34 15.78 10.98
CA GLY A 206 -0.10 15.72 11.22
C GLY A 206 -0.69 17.06 11.67
N GLN A 207 -2.01 17.12 11.80
CA GLN A 207 -2.76 18.34 12.04
C GLN A 207 -3.71 18.22 13.24
N GLY A 208 -4.03 19.32 13.88
CA GLY A 208 -5.03 19.38 14.94
C GLY A 208 -4.84 18.30 16.01
N PRO A 209 -5.85 17.44 16.26
CA PRO A 209 -5.75 16.36 17.24
C PRO A 209 -4.77 15.25 16.87
N ALA A 210 -4.41 15.13 15.60
CA ALA A 210 -3.47 14.14 15.08
C ALA A 210 -2.02 14.68 14.98
N GLN A 211 -1.72 15.84 15.55
CA GLN A 211 -0.35 16.34 15.57
C GLN A 211 0.58 15.35 16.32
N GLY A 212 1.61 14.87 15.62
CA GLY A 212 2.54 13.84 16.11
C GLY A 212 2.20 12.42 15.67
N THR A 213 1.13 12.20 14.86
CA THR A 213 0.79 10.90 14.30
C THR A 213 1.23 10.72 12.84
N VAL A 214 1.98 11.66 12.29
CA VAL A 214 2.63 11.55 10.98
C VAL A 214 4.14 11.60 11.18
N ALA A 215 4.87 10.69 10.54
CA ALA A 215 6.32 10.64 10.60
C ALA A 215 6.91 10.32 9.23
N ASN A 216 7.67 11.25 8.68
CA ASN A 216 8.31 11.15 7.38
C ASN A 216 9.82 11.06 7.49
N LEU A 217 10.41 10.09 6.82
CA LEU A 217 11.86 9.91 6.68
C LEU A 217 12.26 10.06 5.21
N PRO A 218 12.47 11.31 4.75
CA PRO A 218 12.94 11.57 3.39
C PRO A 218 14.42 11.20 3.26
N LEU A 219 14.73 10.22 2.42
CA LEU A 219 16.06 9.70 2.18
C LEU A 219 16.69 10.32 0.94
N PRO A 220 18.02 10.50 0.90
CA PRO A 220 18.69 10.98 -0.30
C PRO A 220 18.70 9.90 -1.41
N PRO A 221 18.75 10.28 -2.70
CA PRO A 221 19.04 9.36 -3.78
C PRO A 221 20.28 8.51 -3.50
N SER A 222 20.31 7.29 -4.04
CA SER A 222 21.40 6.31 -3.85
C SER A 222 21.54 5.75 -2.43
N THR A 223 20.54 5.94 -1.56
CA THR A 223 20.49 5.25 -0.27
C THR A 223 20.40 3.74 -0.48
N THR A 224 21.34 3.00 0.12
CA THR A 224 21.50 1.55 0.02
C THR A 224 21.01 0.82 1.29
N ASP A 225 21.05 -0.52 1.29
CA ASP A 225 20.60 -1.38 2.41
C ASP A 225 21.24 -0.98 3.75
N ASP A 226 22.53 -0.65 3.73
CA ASP A 226 23.35 -0.31 4.91
C ASP A 226 23.01 1.05 5.54
N LEU A 227 22.29 1.90 4.83
CA LEU A 227 21.74 3.14 5.38
C LEU A 227 20.24 3.01 5.66
N TYR A 228 19.48 2.40 4.75
CA TYR A 228 18.02 2.28 4.87
C TYR A 228 17.60 1.44 6.08
N LEU A 229 18.19 0.25 6.25
CA LEU A 229 17.78 -0.67 7.32
C LEU A 229 18.08 -0.13 8.73
N PRO A 230 19.26 0.45 9.01
CA PRO A 230 19.47 1.14 10.30
C PRO A 230 18.53 2.32 10.54
N ALA A 231 18.19 3.09 9.48
CA ALA A 231 17.25 4.18 9.60
C ALA A 231 15.83 3.69 9.93
N PHE A 232 15.38 2.59 9.31
CA PHE A 232 14.15 1.89 9.66
C PHE A 232 14.19 1.43 11.13
N ASP A 233 15.26 0.75 11.54
CA ASP A 233 15.40 0.20 12.89
C ASP A 233 15.39 1.30 13.98
N ALA A 234 15.93 2.48 13.66
CA ALA A 234 15.95 3.61 14.59
C ALA A 234 14.57 4.28 14.75
N LEU A 235 13.80 4.38 13.68
CA LEU A 235 12.56 5.17 13.66
C LEU A 235 11.30 4.32 13.89
N VAL A 236 11.06 3.33 13.04
CA VAL A 236 9.76 2.64 12.93
C VAL A 236 9.39 1.90 14.22
N PRO A 237 10.27 1.04 14.80
CA PRO A 237 9.88 0.30 15.99
C PRO A 237 9.65 1.21 17.21
N ALA A 238 10.36 2.33 17.32
CA ALA A 238 10.19 3.27 18.42
C ALA A 238 8.82 3.96 18.37
N LEU A 239 8.43 4.47 17.20
CA LEU A 239 7.15 5.15 17.00
C LEU A 239 5.98 4.19 17.15
N VAL A 240 6.04 3.02 16.51
CA VAL A 240 4.95 2.04 16.55
C VAL A 240 4.74 1.51 17.97
N ARG A 241 5.81 1.24 18.72
CA ARG A 241 5.69 0.84 20.13
C ARG A 241 5.10 1.93 21.01
N ALA A 242 5.48 3.18 20.79
CA ALA A 242 4.91 4.31 21.54
C ALA A 242 3.42 4.49 21.26
N PHE A 243 3.00 4.28 20.02
CA PHE A 243 1.61 4.41 19.57
C PHE A 243 0.72 3.25 20.03
N GLN A 244 1.28 2.04 20.20
CA GLN A 244 0.56 0.82 20.63
C GLN A 244 -0.64 0.47 19.75
N PRO A 245 -0.45 0.22 18.45
CA PRO A 245 -1.54 -0.10 17.56
C PRO A 245 -2.13 -1.48 17.84
N GLU A 246 -3.40 -1.65 17.48
CA GLU A 246 -4.08 -2.94 17.50
C GLU A 246 -3.86 -3.72 16.19
N VAL A 247 -3.62 -3.01 15.08
CA VAL A 247 -3.35 -3.56 13.76
C VAL A 247 -2.16 -2.81 13.16
N LEU A 248 -1.20 -3.55 12.61
CA LEU A 248 -0.16 -3.02 11.75
C LEU A 248 -0.62 -3.16 10.29
N VAL A 249 -0.67 -2.06 9.55
CA VAL A 249 -0.91 -2.03 8.10
C VAL A 249 0.38 -1.62 7.41
N THR A 250 0.77 -2.31 6.35
CA THR A 250 2.00 -1.97 5.63
C THR A 250 1.79 -1.90 4.13
N GLN A 251 2.39 -0.89 3.50
CA GLN A 251 2.56 -0.83 2.06
C GLN A 251 3.98 -1.31 1.73
N LEU A 252 4.09 -2.33 0.90
CA LEU A 252 5.33 -3.06 0.63
C LEU A 252 5.83 -2.84 -0.80
N GLY A 253 5.79 -1.59 -1.26
CA GLY A 253 6.41 -1.19 -2.52
C GLY A 253 7.87 -1.62 -2.58
N CYS A 254 8.30 -2.05 -3.76
CA CYS A 254 9.66 -2.51 -3.99
C CYS A 254 10.39 -1.74 -5.11
N ASP A 255 9.92 -0.55 -5.40
CA ASP A 255 10.53 0.42 -6.29
C ASP A 255 11.74 1.17 -5.66
N THR A 256 12.02 0.93 -4.38
CA THR A 256 13.29 1.26 -3.72
C THR A 256 14.49 0.47 -4.28
N HIS A 257 14.26 -0.56 -5.14
CA HIS A 257 15.31 -1.40 -5.70
C HIS A 257 16.22 -0.66 -6.68
N TYR A 258 17.54 -0.89 -6.62
CA TYR A 258 18.54 -0.19 -7.43
C TYR A 258 18.35 -0.28 -8.96
N THR A 259 17.51 -1.19 -9.44
CA THR A 259 17.18 -1.33 -10.88
C THR A 259 15.81 -0.80 -11.24
N ASP A 260 15.09 -0.19 -10.30
CA ASP A 260 13.78 0.37 -10.62
C ASP A 260 13.92 1.56 -11.57
N PRO A 261 13.12 1.62 -12.65
CA PRO A 261 13.26 2.68 -13.64
C PRO A 261 12.68 4.04 -13.22
N LEU A 262 11.92 4.12 -12.12
CA LEU A 262 11.20 5.33 -11.72
C LEU A 262 11.80 6.02 -10.49
N ALA A 263 12.84 5.45 -9.87
CA ALA A 263 13.39 5.96 -8.62
C ALA A 263 14.91 5.81 -8.56
N HIS A 264 15.55 6.34 -7.52
CA HIS A 264 16.99 6.43 -7.42
C HIS A 264 17.56 5.83 -6.13
N LEU A 265 16.75 5.14 -5.30
CA LEU A 265 17.29 4.39 -4.17
C LEU A 265 18.05 3.14 -4.65
N GLY A 266 18.85 2.58 -3.78
CA GLY A 266 19.80 1.53 -4.12
C GLY A 266 19.59 0.22 -3.35
N LEU A 267 18.37 -0.12 -2.94
CA LEU A 267 18.12 -1.33 -2.17
C LEU A 267 18.25 -2.59 -3.03
N THR A 268 18.56 -3.70 -2.36
CA THR A 268 18.65 -5.03 -2.96
C THR A 268 17.47 -5.91 -2.51
N VAL A 269 17.26 -7.03 -3.18
CA VAL A 269 16.24 -8.03 -2.76
C VAL A 269 16.47 -8.51 -1.32
N ASN A 270 17.74 -8.48 -0.84
CA ASN A 270 18.05 -8.85 0.54
C ASN A 270 17.48 -7.86 1.57
N ALA A 271 17.37 -6.57 1.23
CA ALA A 271 16.71 -5.59 2.10
C ALA A 271 15.24 -5.94 2.33
N TYR A 272 14.49 -6.33 1.29
CA TYR A 272 13.08 -6.72 1.43
C TYR A 272 12.89 -7.93 2.33
N ARG A 273 13.76 -8.93 2.21
CA ARG A 273 13.74 -10.08 3.11
C ARG A 273 14.00 -9.67 4.56
N GLN A 274 14.91 -8.75 4.79
CA GLN A 274 15.20 -8.24 6.12
C GLN A 274 14.06 -7.35 6.67
N LEU A 275 13.41 -6.55 5.82
CA LEU A 275 12.22 -5.77 6.18
C LEU A 275 11.05 -6.70 6.53
N ALA A 276 10.85 -7.79 5.78
CA ALA A 276 9.83 -8.79 6.09
C ALA A 276 9.96 -9.32 7.53
N GLY A 277 11.17 -9.75 7.93
CA GLY A 277 11.41 -10.20 9.31
C GLY A 277 11.15 -9.11 10.35
N ARG A 278 11.62 -7.88 10.10
CA ARG A 278 11.42 -6.74 11.01
C ARG A 278 9.94 -6.38 11.21
N LEU A 279 9.18 -6.32 10.12
CA LEU A 279 7.75 -6.00 10.15
C LEU A 279 6.94 -7.12 10.80
N HIS A 280 7.28 -8.38 10.51
CA HIS A 280 6.69 -9.54 11.16
C HIS A 280 6.90 -9.50 12.69
N ASP A 281 8.15 -9.34 13.14
CA ASP A 281 8.49 -9.28 14.56
C ASP A 281 7.82 -8.07 15.24
N LEU A 282 7.74 -6.94 14.55
CA LEU A 282 7.07 -5.75 15.04
C LEU A 282 5.57 -6.01 15.21
N ALA A 283 4.88 -6.59 14.23
CA ALA A 283 3.47 -6.94 14.31
C ALA A 283 3.17 -7.84 15.51
N HIS A 284 3.99 -8.86 15.74
CA HIS A 284 3.86 -9.75 16.90
C HIS A 284 4.12 -9.03 18.23
N THR A 285 5.06 -8.09 18.24
CA THR A 285 5.43 -7.37 19.47
C THR A 285 4.35 -6.36 19.91
N VAL A 286 3.72 -5.65 18.95
CA VAL A 286 2.84 -4.51 19.25
C VAL A 286 1.37 -4.74 18.99
N ALA A 287 1.01 -5.62 18.03
CA ALA A 287 -0.35 -5.82 17.56
C ALA A 287 -0.85 -7.27 17.73
N GLY A 288 -0.16 -8.09 18.53
CA GLY A 288 -0.52 -9.50 18.72
C GLY A 288 -0.48 -10.32 17.42
N GLY A 289 0.36 -9.93 16.47
CA GLY A 289 0.51 -10.54 15.17
C GLY A 289 -0.50 -10.06 14.11
N ARG A 290 -1.40 -9.12 14.41
CA ARG A 290 -2.37 -8.60 13.43
C ARG A 290 -1.67 -7.69 12.43
N TRP A 291 -1.35 -8.25 11.26
CA TRP A 291 -0.61 -7.62 10.20
C TRP A 291 -1.36 -7.68 8.87
N LEU A 292 -1.81 -6.52 8.38
CA LEU A 292 -2.35 -6.33 7.04
C LEU A 292 -1.24 -5.80 6.14
N ALA A 293 -0.82 -6.59 5.17
CA ALA A 293 0.17 -6.22 4.17
C ALA A 293 -0.49 -5.95 2.82
N THR A 294 -0.04 -4.92 2.12
CA THR A 294 -0.42 -4.66 0.72
C THR A 294 0.82 -4.73 -0.18
N GLY A 295 0.60 -4.85 -1.47
CA GLY A 295 1.65 -4.58 -2.45
C GLY A 295 2.10 -3.13 -2.40
N GLY A 296 2.26 -2.50 -3.54
CA GLY A 296 2.68 -1.10 -3.67
C GLY A 296 3.35 -0.87 -5.01
N GLY A 297 4.26 0.12 -5.10
CA GLY A 297 5.08 0.36 -6.26
C GLY A 297 6.06 -0.77 -6.57
N GLY A 298 6.70 -0.66 -7.72
CA GLY A 298 7.65 -1.64 -8.24
C GLY A 298 7.47 -1.83 -9.74
N TYR A 299 8.43 -1.31 -10.49
CA TYR A 299 8.32 -1.19 -11.95
C TYR A 299 9.36 -2.05 -12.68
N GLN A 300 10.28 -2.66 -11.94
CA GLN A 300 11.06 -3.81 -12.42
C GLN A 300 10.20 -5.08 -12.27
N TRP A 301 9.07 -5.06 -12.99
CA TRP A 301 7.88 -5.89 -12.79
C TRP A 301 8.10 -7.40 -12.91
N ALA A 302 9.07 -7.85 -13.73
CA ALA A 302 9.32 -9.27 -13.97
C ALA A 302 10.44 -9.83 -13.08
N ALA A 303 11.48 -9.03 -12.80
CA ALA A 303 12.68 -9.51 -12.14
C ALA A 303 12.72 -9.23 -10.63
N VAL A 304 12.14 -8.12 -10.18
CA VAL A 304 12.23 -7.69 -8.78
C VAL A 304 10.93 -7.96 -8.02
N VAL A 305 9.81 -7.44 -8.51
CA VAL A 305 8.52 -7.48 -7.81
C VAL A 305 8.13 -8.88 -7.34
N PRO A 306 8.16 -9.95 -8.19
CA PRO A 306 7.78 -11.28 -7.75
C PRO A 306 8.69 -11.82 -6.65
N ARG A 307 9.99 -11.53 -6.70
CA ARG A 307 10.95 -12.00 -5.69
C ARG A 307 10.83 -11.24 -4.37
N ALA A 308 10.63 -9.92 -4.43
CA ALA A 308 10.43 -9.10 -3.25
C ALA A 308 9.16 -9.52 -2.49
N TRP A 309 8.03 -9.60 -3.19
CA TRP A 309 6.76 -9.95 -2.54
C TRP A 309 6.67 -11.42 -2.11
N CYS A 310 7.30 -12.36 -2.85
CA CYS A 310 7.45 -13.73 -2.33
C CYS A 310 8.32 -13.77 -1.07
N GLY A 311 9.30 -12.87 -0.92
CA GLY A 311 10.10 -12.74 0.29
C GLY A 311 9.30 -12.29 1.52
N TYR A 312 8.21 -11.56 1.33
CA TYR A 312 7.27 -11.21 2.42
C TYR A 312 6.30 -12.35 2.76
N LEU A 313 6.04 -13.27 1.81
CA LEU A 313 5.19 -14.44 2.04
C LEU A 313 5.93 -15.62 2.68
N ALA A 314 7.26 -15.68 2.55
CA ALA A 314 8.11 -16.78 3.02
C ALA A 314 8.42 -16.67 4.52
#